data_5c5406ecca6a8187d331e2006daa6ca7
#
_entry.id   5c5406ecca6a8187d331e2006daa6ca7
#
_cell.length_a   1.000
_cell.length_b   1.000
_cell.length_c   1.000
_cell.angle_alpha   90.00
_cell.angle_beta   90.00
_cell.angle_gamma   90.00
#
_symmetry.space_group_name_H-M   'P 1'
#
loop_
_entity.id
_entity.type
_entity.pdbx_description
1 polymer ?
#
loop_
_entity_poly.entity_id
_entity_poly.type
_entity_poly.pdbx_seq_one_letter_code
_entity_poly.pdbx_strand_id
1 'polypeptide(L)'
;AYLINKKEFWKETFYVNKDVLIPRPDTEHLIEEVIKYTYEDSKLHILDIGTGSGCILLSILRERKKFNGKGIDISKKSINISRYNAKKLKLNNRTKFYISDVDNFLIGKYDVVISNPPYIENLSLKCLDRDVINFEPKLALDGGKDGFSEIIKVINKTSALIKKNGLFILEIGSNQKNKVIEMLKNKGFYIKKVLKDYSKNDRCIISTKI
;
A
#
# COMPACT_ATOMS: atom_id res chain seq x y z
N ALA A 1 -2.58 14.05 -14.18
CA ALA A 1 -1.39 13.18 -14.05
C ALA A 1 -1.21 12.31 -15.30
N TYR A 2 -2.26 11.66 -15.79
CA TYR A 2 -2.17 10.74 -16.94
C TYR A 2 -1.81 11.41 -18.27
N LEU A 3 -2.22 12.66 -18.50
CA LEU A 3 -1.87 13.40 -19.71
C LEU A 3 -0.35 13.63 -19.85
N ILE A 4 0.32 13.83 -18.73
CA ILE A 4 1.78 14.07 -18.69
C ILE A 4 2.57 12.83 -18.26
N ASN A 5 1.87 11.73 -17.96
CA ASN A 5 2.43 10.47 -17.44
C ASN A 5 3.35 10.64 -16.23
N LYS A 6 3.06 11.61 -15.37
CA LYS A 6 3.87 11.95 -14.20
C LYS A 6 2.98 12.36 -13.03
N LYS A 7 3.40 11.97 -11.82
CA LYS A 7 2.82 12.39 -10.55
C LYS A 7 3.93 12.57 -9.53
N GLU A 8 3.96 13.72 -8.90
CA GLU A 8 4.79 13.96 -7.72
C GLU A 8 4.14 13.28 -6.51
N PHE A 9 4.94 12.55 -5.75
CA PHE A 9 4.52 11.88 -4.55
C PHE A 9 5.73 11.75 -3.63
N TRP A 10 5.58 12.16 -2.36
CA TRP A 10 6.69 12.32 -1.45
C TRP A 10 7.72 13.28 -2.06
N LYS A 11 8.95 12.88 -2.15
CA LYS A 11 10.06 13.69 -2.71
C LYS A 11 10.47 13.30 -4.12
N GLU A 12 9.66 12.49 -4.79
CA GLU A 12 10.02 11.87 -6.07
C GLU A 12 8.93 12.08 -7.12
N THR A 13 9.32 11.98 -8.39
CA THR A 13 8.39 12.02 -9.53
C THR A 13 8.24 10.62 -10.12
N PHE A 14 7.04 10.05 -10.02
CA PHE A 14 6.69 8.73 -10.52
C PHE A 14 6.08 8.81 -11.92
N TYR A 15 6.39 7.82 -12.75
CA TYR A 15 5.64 7.56 -13.96
C TYR A 15 4.31 6.90 -13.58
N VAL A 16 3.23 7.41 -14.13
CA VAL A 16 1.87 6.89 -13.95
C VAL A 16 1.12 6.95 -15.27
N ASN A 17 0.23 5.99 -15.50
CA ASN A 17 -0.70 5.97 -16.61
C ASN A 17 -2.03 5.34 -16.14
N LYS A 18 -3.00 5.19 -17.02
CA LYS A 18 -4.33 4.61 -16.74
C LYS A 18 -4.34 3.19 -16.16
N ASP A 19 -3.20 2.53 -16.07
CA ASP A 19 -3.09 1.17 -15.55
C ASP A 19 -2.77 1.13 -14.05
N VAL A 20 -2.52 2.28 -13.40
CA VAL A 20 -2.25 2.40 -11.95
C VAL A 20 -3.04 3.55 -11.34
N LEU A 21 -3.38 3.41 -10.07
CA LEU A 21 -3.95 4.49 -9.27
C LEU A 21 -3.00 5.70 -9.25
N ILE A 22 -3.53 6.91 -9.39
CA ILE A 22 -2.76 8.13 -9.17
C ILE A 22 -2.41 8.23 -7.67
N PRO A 23 -1.12 8.30 -7.28
CA PRO A 23 -0.74 8.46 -5.88
C PRO A 23 -1.43 9.66 -5.23
N ARG A 24 -2.03 9.44 -4.05
CA ARG A 24 -2.77 10.46 -3.31
C ARG A 24 -1.90 11.05 -2.19
N PRO A 25 -2.04 12.36 -1.88
CA PRO A 25 -1.30 12.97 -0.78
C PRO A 25 -1.53 12.27 0.57
N ASP A 26 -2.76 11.85 0.88
CA ASP A 26 -3.10 11.16 2.12
C ASP A 26 -2.32 9.84 2.31
N THR A 27 -1.93 9.18 1.21
CA THR A 27 -1.14 7.94 1.22
C THR A 27 0.30 8.18 1.69
N GLU A 28 0.80 9.42 1.70
CA GLU A 28 2.12 9.77 2.21
C GLU A 28 2.26 9.50 3.71
N HIS A 29 1.16 9.50 4.46
CA HIS A 29 1.15 9.09 5.88
C HIS A 29 1.70 7.68 6.12
N LEU A 30 1.56 6.77 5.15
CA LEU A 30 2.13 5.42 5.28
C LEU A 30 3.65 5.48 5.33
N ILE A 31 4.26 6.37 4.54
CA ILE A 31 5.71 6.56 4.49
C ILE A 31 6.20 7.21 5.77
N GLU A 32 5.53 8.27 6.22
CA GLU A 32 5.87 8.98 7.47
C GLU A 32 5.92 8.02 8.66
N GLU A 33 4.91 7.15 8.79
CA GLU A 33 4.85 6.22 9.91
C GLU A 33 5.91 5.11 9.79
N VAL A 34 6.24 4.63 8.59
CA VAL A 34 7.39 3.72 8.45
C VAL A 34 8.68 4.39 8.91
N ILE A 35 8.94 5.62 8.47
CA ILE A 35 10.12 6.38 8.85
C ILE A 35 10.19 6.58 10.36
N LYS A 36 9.06 6.90 10.99
CA LYS A 36 8.94 7.14 12.42
C LYS A 36 9.20 5.90 13.28
N TYR A 37 8.72 4.73 12.83
CA TYR A 37 8.83 3.48 13.60
C TYR A 37 10.07 2.64 13.23
N THR A 38 10.93 3.13 12.34
CA THR A 38 12.13 2.40 11.92
C THR A 38 13.38 3.26 12.05
N TYR A 39 14.48 2.63 12.43
CA TYR A 39 15.78 3.31 12.51
C TYR A 39 16.46 3.32 11.14
N GLU A 40 17.16 4.42 10.83
CA GLU A 40 17.82 4.62 9.54
C GLU A 40 18.87 3.53 9.24
N ASP A 41 19.60 3.10 10.26
CA ASP A 41 20.68 2.12 10.16
C ASP A 41 20.22 0.66 10.15
N SER A 42 18.95 0.38 10.40
CA SER A 42 18.44 -0.98 10.38
C SER A 42 18.43 -1.56 8.95
N LYS A 43 18.47 -2.90 8.85
CA LYS A 43 18.37 -3.64 7.58
C LYS A 43 17.05 -4.39 7.56
N LEU A 44 16.00 -3.74 7.10
CA LEU A 44 14.65 -4.28 7.13
C LEU A 44 14.19 -4.75 5.74
N HIS A 45 13.36 -5.76 5.75
CA HIS A 45 12.65 -6.28 4.58
C HIS A 45 11.20 -5.80 4.60
N ILE A 46 10.80 -5.10 3.54
CA ILE A 46 9.45 -4.53 3.39
C ILE A 46 8.66 -5.30 2.34
N LEU A 47 7.37 -5.49 2.59
CA LEU A 47 6.39 -5.94 1.61
C LEU A 47 5.35 -4.84 1.39
N ASP A 48 5.16 -4.48 0.13
CA ASP A 48 4.10 -3.58 -0.33
C ASP A 48 3.06 -4.39 -1.10
N ILE A 49 1.86 -4.53 -0.52
CA ILE A 49 0.76 -5.32 -1.09
C ILE A 49 -0.17 -4.39 -1.86
N GLY A 50 -0.38 -4.67 -3.15
CA GLY A 50 -1.08 -3.76 -4.07
C GLY A 50 -0.18 -2.59 -4.46
N THR A 51 1.07 -2.87 -4.87
CA THR A 51 2.12 -1.86 -5.02
C THR A 51 1.83 -0.79 -6.10
N GLY A 52 0.97 -1.05 -7.06
CA GLY A 52 0.58 -0.12 -8.11
C GLY A 52 1.79 0.43 -8.88
N SER A 53 2.00 1.74 -8.81
CA SER A 53 3.15 2.42 -9.43
C SER A 53 4.48 2.17 -8.69
N GLY A 54 4.44 1.54 -7.51
CA GLY A 54 5.58 1.36 -6.61
C GLY A 54 5.87 2.57 -5.73
N CYS A 55 5.02 3.61 -5.75
CA CYS A 55 5.32 4.89 -5.13
C CYS A 55 5.58 4.78 -3.62
N ILE A 56 4.81 3.99 -2.86
CA ILE A 56 4.98 3.83 -1.42
C ILE A 56 6.33 3.15 -1.14
N LEU A 57 6.53 1.96 -1.71
CA LEU A 57 7.74 1.17 -1.48
C LEU A 57 9.00 1.94 -1.89
N LEU A 58 9.01 2.52 -3.08
CA LEU A 58 10.20 3.20 -3.61
C LEU A 58 10.54 4.47 -2.82
N SER A 59 9.55 5.22 -2.37
CA SER A 59 9.77 6.39 -1.51
C SER A 59 10.39 5.99 -0.16
N ILE A 60 9.91 4.92 0.47
CA ILE A 60 10.51 4.41 1.70
C ILE A 60 11.97 3.99 1.47
N LEU A 61 12.26 3.29 0.39
CA LEU A 61 13.62 2.86 0.07
C LEU A 61 14.56 4.02 -0.28
N ARG A 62 14.05 5.15 -0.72
CA ARG A 62 14.83 6.40 -0.87
C ARG A 62 15.25 6.95 0.48
N GLU A 63 14.34 6.98 1.44
CA GLU A 63 14.60 7.47 2.81
C GLU A 63 15.44 6.48 3.63
N ARG A 64 15.37 5.18 3.35
CA ARG A 64 16.01 4.10 4.11
C ARG A 64 16.98 3.30 3.23
N LYS A 65 18.23 3.74 3.17
CA LYS A 65 19.24 3.22 2.23
C LYS A 65 19.59 1.74 2.42
N LYS A 66 19.43 1.21 3.64
CA LYS A 66 19.75 -0.19 3.99
C LYS A 66 18.54 -1.15 3.87
N PHE A 67 17.35 -0.65 3.55
CA PHE A 67 16.16 -1.48 3.40
C PHE A 67 16.10 -2.13 2.02
N ASN A 68 15.49 -3.31 1.97
CA ASN A 68 15.14 -4.01 0.73
C ASN A 68 13.62 -4.22 0.71
N GLY A 69 13.03 -4.21 -0.47
CA GLY A 69 11.59 -4.31 -0.59
C GLY A 69 11.12 -5.26 -1.67
N LYS A 70 9.93 -5.83 -1.43
CA LYS A 70 9.16 -6.54 -2.44
C LYS A 70 7.82 -5.85 -2.60
N GLY A 71 7.38 -5.69 -3.85
CA GLY A 71 6.04 -5.24 -4.19
C GLY A 71 5.29 -6.34 -4.90
N ILE A 72 4.02 -6.52 -4.57
CA ILE A 72 3.12 -7.43 -5.28
C ILE A 72 1.91 -6.68 -5.80
N ASP A 73 1.44 -7.09 -6.95
CA ASP A 73 0.21 -6.61 -7.57
C ASP A 73 -0.35 -7.70 -8.50
N ILE A 74 -1.65 -7.79 -8.57
CA ILE A 74 -2.31 -8.74 -9.47
C ILE A 74 -2.18 -8.30 -10.93
N SER A 75 -2.03 -6.99 -11.17
CA SER A 75 -1.91 -6.37 -12.49
C SER A 75 -0.47 -6.46 -13.00
N LYS A 76 -0.26 -7.21 -14.09
CA LYS A 76 1.01 -7.22 -14.82
C LYS A 76 1.42 -5.82 -15.28
N LYS A 77 0.47 -4.98 -15.65
CA LYS A 77 0.72 -3.63 -16.10
C LYS A 77 1.24 -2.75 -14.95
N SER A 78 0.64 -2.84 -13.76
CA SER A 78 1.12 -2.15 -12.56
C SER A 78 2.56 -2.58 -12.23
N ILE A 79 2.86 -3.87 -12.25
CA ILE A 79 4.21 -4.38 -12.02
C ILE A 79 5.24 -3.86 -13.03
N ASN A 80 4.86 -3.72 -14.30
CA ASN A 80 5.76 -3.12 -15.29
C ASN A 80 6.06 -1.65 -14.99
N ILE A 81 5.06 -0.90 -14.53
CA ILE A 81 5.22 0.51 -14.11
C ILE A 81 6.10 0.61 -12.87
N SER A 82 5.86 -0.21 -11.84
CA SER A 82 6.68 -0.22 -10.63
C SER A 82 8.16 -0.56 -10.92
N ARG A 83 8.42 -1.52 -11.81
CA ARG A 83 9.78 -1.84 -12.28
C ARG A 83 10.43 -0.67 -13.04
N TYR A 84 9.67 -0.01 -13.91
CA TYR A 84 10.14 1.18 -14.62
C TYR A 84 10.53 2.29 -13.64
N ASN A 85 9.68 2.59 -12.66
CA ASN A 85 9.94 3.59 -11.62
C ASN A 85 11.15 3.21 -10.76
N ALA A 86 11.28 1.94 -10.38
CA ALA A 86 12.45 1.45 -9.62
C ALA A 86 13.76 1.65 -10.39
N LYS A 87 13.76 1.37 -11.72
CA LYS A 87 14.92 1.60 -12.57
C LYS A 87 15.25 3.09 -12.68
N LYS A 88 14.24 3.93 -12.91
CA LYS A 88 14.38 5.40 -12.99
C LYS A 88 14.97 5.98 -11.71
N LEU A 89 14.56 5.48 -10.54
CA LEU A 89 15.04 5.90 -9.23
C LEU A 89 16.33 5.18 -8.78
N LYS A 90 16.91 4.30 -9.61
CA LYS A 90 18.11 3.50 -9.32
C LYS A 90 17.96 2.58 -8.09
N LEU A 91 16.74 2.04 -7.89
CA LEU A 91 16.40 1.16 -6.77
C LEU A 91 16.20 -0.31 -7.18
N ASN A 92 16.37 -0.65 -8.45
CA ASN A 92 16.16 -1.99 -8.99
C ASN A 92 16.98 -3.09 -8.30
N ASN A 93 18.14 -2.77 -7.72
CA ASN A 93 18.97 -3.73 -6.98
C ASN A 93 18.44 -4.02 -5.57
N ARG A 94 17.57 -3.15 -5.03
CA ARG A 94 16.97 -3.28 -3.69
C ARG A 94 15.49 -3.64 -3.72
N THR A 95 14.93 -3.83 -4.92
CA THR A 95 13.51 -4.11 -5.12
C THR A 95 13.29 -5.37 -5.95
N LYS A 96 12.22 -6.10 -5.62
CA LYS A 96 11.69 -7.19 -6.45
C LYS A 96 10.17 -7.03 -6.55
N PHE A 97 9.65 -7.08 -7.78
CA PHE A 97 8.21 -6.94 -8.03
C PHE A 97 7.65 -8.22 -8.64
N TYR A 98 6.54 -8.72 -8.09
CA TYR A 98 5.91 -9.97 -8.48
C TYR A 98 4.47 -9.74 -8.92
N ILE A 99 4.07 -10.36 -10.02
CA ILE A 99 2.68 -10.48 -10.42
C ILE A 99 2.09 -11.58 -9.56
N SER A 100 1.22 -11.25 -8.64
CA SER A 100 0.60 -12.21 -7.73
C SER A 100 -0.70 -11.66 -7.17
N ASP A 101 -1.70 -12.51 -7.09
CA ASP A 101 -2.81 -12.30 -6.18
C ASP A 101 -2.29 -12.36 -4.73
N VAL A 102 -2.92 -11.61 -3.85
CA VAL A 102 -2.55 -11.54 -2.42
C VAL A 102 -2.57 -12.93 -1.80
N ASP A 103 -3.61 -13.73 -2.07
CA ASP A 103 -3.80 -15.05 -1.46
C ASP A 103 -2.76 -16.08 -1.92
N ASN A 104 -2.15 -15.90 -3.07
CA ASN A 104 -1.17 -16.81 -3.65
C ASN A 104 0.28 -16.46 -3.33
N PHE A 105 0.54 -15.31 -2.73
CA PHE A 105 1.90 -14.88 -2.43
C PHE A 105 2.43 -15.52 -1.13
N LEU A 106 3.51 -16.30 -1.22
CA LEU A 106 4.07 -17.08 -0.09
C LEU A 106 5.55 -16.81 0.18
N ILE A 107 6.15 -15.81 -0.48
CA ILE A 107 7.61 -15.62 -0.48
C ILE A 107 8.08 -14.72 0.66
N GLY A 108 8.78 -15.28 1.62
CA GLY A 108 9.56 -14.55 2.63
C GLY A 108 8.80 -14.23 3.91
N LYS A 109 9.53 -13.55 4.81
CA LYS A 109 9.02 -12.93 6.04
C LYS A 109 9.50 -11.49 6.10
N TYR A 110 8.67 -10.60 6.63
CA TYR A 110 8.89 -9.16 6.53
C TYR A 110 8.89 -8.48 7.90
N ASP A 111 9.74 -7.47 8.02
CA ASP A 111 9.79 -6.61 9.19
C ASP A 111 8.69 -5.54 9.14
N VAL A 112 8.36 -5.10 7.92
CA VAL A 112 7.31 -4.13 7.66
C VAL A 112 6.44 -4.62 6.52
N VAL A 113 5.13 -4.57 6.69
CA VAL A 113 4.15 -4.77 5.60
C VAL A 113 3.31 -3.51 5.47
N ILE A 114 3.06 -3.10 4.23
CA ILE A 114 2.30 -1.89 3.92
C ILE A 114 1.27 -2.25 2.86
N SER A 115 0.11 -1.64 2.92
CA SER A 115 -0.88 -1.74 1.85
C SER A 115 -1.80 -0.53 1.82
N ASN A 116 -2.10 -0.09 0.60
CA ASN A 116 -3.27 0.74 0.28
C ASN A 116 -4.17 -0.08 -0.64
N PRO A 117 -5.00 -0.99 -0.10
CA PRO A 117 -5.85 -1.85 -0.91
C PRO A 117 -7.07 -1.11 -1.42
N PRO A 118 -7.74 -1.59 -2.47
CA PRO A 118 -9.07 -1.12 -2.85
C PRO A 118 -10.06 -1.29 -1.70
N TYR A 119 -10.78 -0.21 -1.35
CA TYR A 119 -11.69 -0.21 -0.20
C TYR A 119 -13.06 0.42 -0.48
N ILE A 120 -13.36 0.77 -1.74
CA ILE A 120 -14.64 1.39 -2.09
C ILE A 120 -15.68 0.30 -2.37
N GLU A 121 -16.85 0.44 -1.75
CA GLU A 121 -17.98 -0.46 -2.01
C GLU A 121 -18.43 -0.40 -3.47
N ASN A 122 -18.83 -1.52 -4.05
CA ASN A 122 -19.28 -1.58 -5.43
C ASN A 122 -20.38 -0.59 -5.78
N LEU A 123 -21.35 -0.38 -4.87
CA LEU A 123 -22.42 0.58 -5.09
C LEU A 123 -21.92 2.02 -5.10
N SER A 124 -20.95 2.33 -4.24
CA SER A 124 -20.35 3.67 -4.10
C SER A 124 -19.44 4.03 -5.27
N LEU A 125 -18.94 3.05 -6.04
CA LEU A 125 -18.11 3.31 -7.23
C LEU A 125 -18.82 4.22 -8.25
N LYS A 126 -20.15 4.13 -8.36
CA LYS A 126 -20.93 4.95 -9.29
C LYS A 126 -21.08 6.42 -8.84
N CYS A 127 -20.80 6.70 -7.57
CA CYS A 127 -20.91 8.02 -6.95
C CYS A 127 -19.57 8.78 -6.90
N LEU A 128 -18.50 8.17 -7.39
CA LEU A 128 -17.20 8.82 -7.49
C LEU A 128 -17.20 9.93 -8.54
N ASP A 129 -16.24 10.84 -8.43
CA ASP A 129 -16.01 11.86 -9.43
C ASP A 129 -15.83 11.24 -10.81
N ARG A 130 -16.39 11.89 -11.85
CA ARG A 130 -16.34 11.40 -13.24
C ARG A 130 -14.92 11.13 -13.71
N ASP A 131 -13.96 11.93 -13.29
CA ASP A 131 -12.55 11.76 -13.66
C ASP A 131 -11.97 10.48 -13.06
N VAL A 132 -12.35 10.11 -11.85
CA VAL A 132 -11.93 8.86 -11.20
C VAL A 132 -12.54 7.67 -11.94
N ILE A 133 -13.86 7.71 -12.20
CA ILE A 133 -14.59 6.61 -12.86
C ILE A 133 -14.05 6.36 -14.28
N ASN A 134 -13.78 7.43 -15.02
CA ASN A 134 -13.45 7.33 -16.44
C ASN A 134 -11.98 7.01 -16.71
N PHE A 135 -11.08 7.35 -15.80
CA PHE A 135 -9.64 7.30 -16.09
C PHE A 135 -8.84 6.40 -15.15
N GLU A 136 -9.32 6.11 -13.95
CA GLU A 136 -8.57 5.27 -13.01
C GLU A 136 -8.97 3.79 -13.12
N PRO A 137 -8.05 2.84 -12.93
CA PRO A 137 -8.37 1.44 -13.08
C PRO A 137 -9.35 0.98 -12.00
N LYS A 138 -10.50 0.43 -12.41
CA LYS A 138 -11.54 -0.06 -11.50
C LYS A 138 -10.96 -1.04 -10.45
N LEU A 139 -10.00 -1.88 -10.87
CA LEU A 139 -9.35 -2.86 -10.00
C LEU A 139 -8.64 -2.21 -8.79
N ALA A 140 -8.18 -0.97 -8.92
CA ALA A 140 -7.51 -0.24 -7.83
C ALA A 140 -8.48 0.49 -6.89
N LEU A 141 -9.80 0.46 -7.17
CA LEU A 141 -10.83 1.17 -6.41
C LEU A 141 -11.79 0.19 -5.73
N ASP A 142 -12.10 -0.93 -6.41
CA ASP A 142 -13.16 -1.86 -6.06
C ASP A 142 -12.79 -2.75 -4.86
N GLY A 143 -13.30 -2.42 -3.69
CA GLY A 143 -13.14 -3.19 -2.45
C GLY A 143 -14.16 -4.34 -2.28
N GLY A 144 -14.97 -4.61 -3.32
CA GLY A 144 -16.00 -5.64 -3.27
C GLY A 144 -17.35 -5.13 -2.75
N LYS A 145 -18.23 -6.07 -2.40
CA LYS A 145 -19.63 -5.78 -2.07
C LYS A 145 -19.78 -4.75 -0.93
N ASP A 146 -18.94 -4.85 0.09
CA ASP A 146 -18.97 -4.03 1.30
C ASP A 146 -17.68 -3.23 1.54
N GLY A 147 -16.76 -3.20 0.57
CA GLY A 147 -15.48 -2.50 0.64
C GLY A 147 -14.41 -3.21 1.48
N PHE A 148 -14.67 -4.40 2.01
CA PHE A 148 -13.72 -5.12 2.89
C PHE A 148 -13.03 -6.31 2.24
N SER A 149 -13.45 -6.75 1.05
CA SER A 149 -12.96 -7.99 0.44
C SER A 149 -11.44 -8.02 0.33
N GLU A 150 -10.83 -6.96 -0.21
CA GLU A 150 -9.38 -6.90 -0.38
C GLU A 150 -8.65 -6.64 0.94
N ILE A 151 -9.25 -5.84 1.84
CA ILE A 151 -8.71 -5.61 3.19
C ILE A 151 -8.58 -6.93 3.97
N ILE A 152 -9.58 -7.80 3.91
CA ILE A 152 -9.56 -9.12 4.57
C ILE A 152 -8.41 -9.97 4.04
N LYS A 153 -8.23 -10.05 2.72
CA LYS A 153 -7.13 -10.78 2.10
C LYS A 153 -5.78 -10.24 2.56
N VAL A 154 -5.61 -8.92 2.54
CA VAL A 154 -4.38 -8.24 2.97
C VAL A 154 -4.07 -8.53 4.44
N ILE A 155 -5.05 -8.44 5.35
CA ILE A 155 -4.87 -8.73 6.78
C ILE A 155 -4.46 -10.20 6.98
N ASN A 156 -5.17 -11.14 6.34
CA ASN A 156 -4.87 -12.57 6.43
C ASN A 156 -3.45 -12.87 5.93
N LYS A 157 -3.09 -12.36 4.76
CA LYS A 157 -1.76 -12.56 4.18
C LYS A 157 -0.67 -11.92 5.04
N THR A 158 -0.90 -10.70 5.50
CA THR A 158 0.05 -10.02 6.39
C THR A 158 0.28 -10.81 7.66
N SER A 159 -0.77 -11.32 8.30
CA SER A 159 -0.62 -12.14 9.52
C SER A 159 0.26 -13.37 9.30
N ALA A 160 0.24 -13.96 8.09
CA ALA A 160 1.08 -15.11 7.75
C ALA A 160 2.52 -14.75 7.41
N LEU A 161 2.78 -13.57 6.83
CA LEU A 161 4.09 -13.19 6.27
C LEU A 161 4.88 -12.21 7.15
N ILE A 162 4.24 -11.54 8.10
CA ILE A 162 4.92 -10.59 8.97
C ILE A 162 5.69 -11.33 10.07
N LYS A 163 6.83 -10.80 10.47
CA LYS A 163 7.59 -11.31 11.62
C LYS A 163 6.91 -10.91 12.94
N LYS A 164 7.23 -11.60 14.02
CA LYS A 164 6.88 -11.16 15.38
C LYS A 164 7.46 -9.76 15.62
N ASN A 165 6.69 -8.88 16.24
CA ASN A 165 6.97 -7.46 16.42
C ASN A 165 7.09 -6.65 15.11
N GLY A 166 6.78 -7.25 13.96
CA GLY A 166 6.76 -6.56 12.67
C GLY A 166 5.67 -5.50 12.61
N LEU A 167 5.94 -4.44 11.86
CA LEU A 167 5.06 -3.28 11.68
C LEU A 167 4.13 -3.52 10.50
N PHE A 168 2.82 -3.37 10.70
CA PHE A 168 1.83 -3.37 9.63
C PHE A 168 1.11 -2.04 9.56
N ILE A 169 1.13 -1.42 8.38
CA ILE A 169 0.51 -0.12 8.10
C ILE A 169 -0.50 -0.32 6.97
N LEU A 170 -1.74 0.02 7.24
CA LEU A 170 -2.87 -0.24 6.34
C LEU A 170 -3.69 1.03 6.12
N GLU A 171 -3.84 1.46 4.86
CA GLU A 171 -4.80 2.50 4.49
C GLU A 171 -6.21 1.91 4.43
N ILE A 172 -7.20 2.68 4.85
CA ILE A 172 -8.62 2.28 4.95
C ILE A 172 -9.55 3.40 4.46
N GLY A 173 -10.77 3.03 4.13
CA GLY A 173 -11.86 3.99 3.94
C GLY A 173 -12.33 4.62 5.26
N SER A 174 -12.91 5.82 5.19
CA SER A 174 -13.28 6.65 6.35
C SER A 174 -14.15 5.95 7.40
N ASN A 175 -15.03 5.05 6.99
CA ASN A 175 -15.99 4.37 7.86
C ASN A 175 -15.57 2.94 8.26
N GLN A 176 -14.35 2.52 7.92
CA GLN A 176 -13.94 1.11 8.05
C GLN A 176 -13.17 0.81 9.35
N LYS A 177 -12.74 1.83 10.09
CA LYS A 177 -11.85 1.72 11.26
C LYS A 177 -12.23 0.62 12.25
N ASN A 178 -13.45 0.65 12.75
CA ASN A 178 -13.85 -0.23 13.86
C ASN A 178 -13.80 -1.71 13.45
N LYS A 179 -14.34 -2.05 12.29
CA LYS A 179 -14.35 -3.41 11.75
C LYS A 179 -12.92 -3.90 11.41
N VAL A 180 -12.10 -3.02 10.84
CA VAL A 180 -10.69 -3.38 10.54
C VAL A 180 -9.86 -3.58 11.80
N ILE A 181 -10.06 -2.77 12.85
CA ILE A 181 -9.40 -2.96 14.15
C ILE A 181 -9.78 -4.31 14.76
N GLU A 182 -11.05 -4.70 14.72
CA GLU A 182 -11.51 -6.00 15.19
C GLU A 182 -10.83 -7.14 14.43
N MET A 183 -10.82 -7.06 13.09
CA MET A 183 -10.13 -8.05 12.24
C MET A 183 -8.65 -8.18 12.56
N LEU A 184 -7.95 -7.06 12.76
CA LEU A 184 -6.54 -7.04 13.12
C LEU A 184 -6.30 -7.70 14.48
N LYS A 185 -7.09 -7.36 15.52
CA LYS A 185 -7.00 -7.97 16.84
C LYS A 185 -7.20 -9.48 16.78
N ASN A 186 -8.20 -9.95 16.02
CA ASN A 186 -8.48 -11.38 15.82
C ASN A 186 -7.32 -12.12 15.12
N LYS A 187 -6.43 -11.41 14.42
CA LYS A 187 -5.22 -11.95 13.78
C LYS A 187 -3.95 -11.73 14.63
N GLY A 188 -4.07 -11.33 15.88
CA GLY A 188 -2.95 -11.14 16.79
C GLY A 188 -2.12 -9.89 16.48
N PHE A 189 -2.80 -8.80 16.13
CA PHE A 189 -2.16 -7.49 16.01
C PHE A 189 -2.55 -6.58 17.17
N TYR A 190 -1.56 -5.89 17.71
CA TYR A 190 -1.75 -4.77 18.63
C TYR A 190 -1.84 -3.48 17.84
N ILE A 191 -2.89 -2.68 18.07
CA ILE A 191 -3.10 -1.41 17.39
C ILE A 191 -2.30 -0.33 18.12
N LYS A 192 -1.32 0.25 17.42
CA LYS A 192 -0.50 1.33 17.95
C LYS A 192 -1.18 2.69 17.83
N LYS A 193 -1.79 2.96 16.66
CA LYS A 193 -2.35 4.26 16.32
C LYS A 193 -3.32 4.17 15.15
N VAL A 194 -4.27 5.09 15.11
CA VAL A 194 -5.07 5.40 13.92
C VAL A 194 -4.80 6.85 13.53
N LEU A 195 -4.46 7.07 12.28
CA LEU A 195 -4.25 8.41 11.72
C LEU A 195 -5.47 8.86 10.95
N LYS A 196 -5.69 10.16 10.98
CA LYS A 196 -6.68 10.83 10.18
C LYS A 196 -6.02 11.55 9.01
N ASP A 197 -6.73 11.62 7.88
CA ASP A 197 -6.36 12.45 6.75
C ASP A 197 -6.56 13.95 7.05
N TYR A 198 -6.21 14.80 6.09
CA TYR A 198 -6.38 16.25 6.21
C TYR A 198 -7.87 16.67 6.38
N SER A 199 -8.80 15.84 5.94
CA SER A 199 -10.25 16.04 6.12
C SER A 199 -10.78 15.48 7.45
N LYS A 200 -9.88 15.03 8.36
CA LYS A 200 -10.18 14.43 9.68
C LYS A 200 -10.90 13.09 9.64
N ASN A 201 -10.91 12.40 8.50
CA ASN A 201 -11.40 11.02 8.40
C ASN A 201 -10.32 10.03 8.84
N ASP A 202 -10.73 8.95 9.49
CA ASP A 202 -9.81 7.84 9.79
C ASP A 202 -9.27 7.26 8.48
N ARG A 203 -7.94 7.21 8.31
CA ARG A 203 -7.32 6.88 7.04
C ARG A 203 -6.24 5.80 7.11
N CYS A 204 -5.49 5.73 8.20
CA CYS A 204 -4.40 4.80 8.29
C CYS A 204 -4.36 4.12 9.66
N ILE A 205 -4.24 2.79 9.69
CA ILE A 205 -4.09 2.00 10.92
C ILE A 205 -2.66 1.48 10.99
N ILE A 206 -1.99 1.80 12.10
CA ILE A 206 -0.66 1.33 12.43
C ILE A 206 -0.78 0.25 13.50
N SER A 207 -0.25 -0.93 13.22
CA SER A 207 -0.31 -2.09 14.12
C SER A 207 0.99 -2.87 14.14
N THR A 208 1.18 -3.70 15.14
CA THR A 208 2.33 -4.60 15.26
C THR A 208 1.88 -6.01 15.56
N LYS A 209 2.57 -7.02 15.00
CA LYS A 209 2.29 -8.44 15.26
C LYS A 209 2.79 -8.82 16.65
N ILE A 210 1.90 -9.41 17.48
CA ILE A 210 2.24 -9.91 18.83
C ILE A 210 2.83 -11.31 18.72
#